data_efeaa87b4360e06c14271b0dad7d7941
#
_entry.id   efeaa87b4360e06c14271b0dad7d7941
#
_cell.length_a   1.000
_cell.length_b   1.000
_cell.length_c   1.000
_cell.angle_alpha   90.00
_cell.angle_beta   90.00
_cell.angle_gamma   90.00
#
_symmetry.space_group_name_H-M   'P 1'
#
loop_
_entity.id
_entity.type
_entity.pdbx_description
1 polymer ?
#
loop_
_entity_poly.entity_id
_entity_poly.type
_entity_poly.pdbx_seq_one_letter_code
_entity_poly.pdbx_strand_id
1 'polypeptide(L)'
;LDELCSGTDPSEGAVLSIALLEKFKNLNATMLCTTHYPEIKNYCFESEYYKNSSMEFDFEKLKPTYRFIIGLPGKSNAINISAKLGLEQSIIDEASSLLEVNTKENNLFIDKLSESIREYDYKLEYINKSLNEIDEVKETLESKPIFVDSEKRDNTDLTGVSLSMNKD
;
A
#
# COMPACT_ATOMS: atom_id res chain seq x y z
N LEU A 1 -18.84 4.34 10.48
CA LEU A 1 -19.14 5.77 10.59
C LEU A 1 -18.62 6.47 9.35
N ASP A 2 -19.44 7.26 8.73
CA ASP A 2 -19.06 8.00 7.54
C ASP A 2 -18.90 9.48 7.90
N GLU A 3 -17.80 10.09 7.42
CA GLU A 3 -17.41 11.48 7.67
C GLU A 3 -17.55 11.91 9.13
N LEU A 4 -16.84 11.20 10.01
CA LEU A 4 -16.95 11.37 11.46
C LEU A 4 -16.80 12.85 11.87
N CYS A 5 -17.86 13.40 12.48
CA CYS A 5 -17.96 14.77 12.96
C CYS A 5 -17.75 15.88 11.91
N SER A 6 -18.04 15.63 10.63
CA SER A 6 -17.79 16.59 9.54
C SER A 6 -18.71 17.82 9.52
N GLY A 7 -19.71 17.89 10.38
CA GLY A 7 -20.73 18.95 10.37
C GLY A 7 -20.48 20.11 11.35
N THR A 8 -19.28 20.23 11.93
CA THR A 8 -18.97 21.26 12.94
C THR A 8 -17.65 21.98 12.64
N ASP A 9 -17.19 22.82 13.57
CA ASP A 9 -15.85 23.42 13.48
C ASP A 9 -14.78 22.32 13.35
N PRO A 10 -13.83 22.45 12.43
CA PRO A 10 -12.82 21.42 12.18
C PRO A 10 -12.02 21.02 13.43
N SER A 11 -11.63 21.97 14.26
CA SER A 11 -10.84 21.70 15.47
C SER A 11 -11.68 20.97 16.53
N GLU A 12 -12.92 21.39 16.73
CA GLU A 12 -13.86 20.72 17.64
C GLU A 12 -14.23 19.32 17.12
N GLY A 13 -14.49 19.21 15.82
CA GLY A 13 -14.81 17.94 15.16
C GLY A 13 -13.68 16.92 15.28
N ALA A 14 -12.44 17.34 15.09
CA ALA A 14 -11.27 16.49 15.26
C ALA A 14 -11.12 15.96 16.68
N VAL A 15 -11.19 16.84 17.68
CA VAL A 15 -11.05 16.44 19.10
C VAL A 15 -12.20 15.53 19.55
N LEU A 16 -13.43 15.84 19.15
CA LEU A 16 -14.59 15.00 19.45
C LEU A 16 -14.46 13.61 18.78
N SER A 17 -13.97 13.57 17.56
CA SER A 17 -13.73 12.31 16.85
C SER A 17 -12.69 11.43 17.57
N ILE A 18 -11.57 12.01 18.02
CA ILE A 18 -10.55 11.28 18.79
C ILE A 18 -11.14 10.73 20.09
N ALA A 19 -11.94 11.53 20.81
CA ALA A 19 -12.60 11.07 22.03
C ALA A 19 -13.58 9.90 21.78
N LEU A 20 -14.30 9.92 20.66
CA LEU A 20 -15.18 8.83 20.24
C LEU A 20 -14.36 7.57 19.88
N LEU A 21 -13.26 7.71 19.15
CA LEU A 21 -12.36 6.60 18.85
C LEU A 21 -11.91 5.91 20.14
N GLU A 22 -11.38 6.67 21.11
CA GLU A 22 -10.94 6.13 22.40
C GLU A 22 -12.09 5.44 23.17
N LYS A 23 -13.30 5.99 23.10
CA LYS A 23 -14.46 5.33 23.71
C LYS A 23 -14.77 3.99 23.08
N PHE A 24 -14.74 3.89 21.75
CA PHE A 24 -15.00 2.63 21.05
C PHE A 24 -13.88 1.60 21.27
N LYS A 25 -12.64 2.05 21.35
CA LYS A 25 -11.50 1.19 21.72
C LYS A 25 -11.72 0.57 23.10
N ASN A 26 -12.11 1.37 24.11
CA ASN A 26 -12.37 0.89 25.46
C ASN A 26 -13.58 -0.08 25.54
N LEU A 27 -14.45 -0.05 24.54
CA LEU A 27 -15.56 -1.01 24.40
C LEU A 27 -15.17 -2.27 23.59
N ASN A 28 -13.91 -2.39 23.18
CA ASN A 28 -13.42 -3.44 22.28
C ASN A 28 -14.25 -3.56 20.98
N ALA A 29 -14.76 -2.46 20.48
CA ALA A 29 -15.56 -2.43 19.27
C ALA A 29 -14.67 -2.42 18.03
N THR A 30 -14.98 -3.26 17.04
CA THR A 30 -14.42 -3.13 15.69
C THR A 30 -15.06 -1.95 14.98
N MET A 31 -14.26 -1.03 14.48
CA MET A 31 -14.75 0.20 13.88
C MET A 31 -14.07 0.50 12.55
N LEU A 32 -14.89 0.94 11.61
CA LEU A 32 -14.45 1.57 10.36
C LEU A 32 -15.05 2.96 10.30
N CYS A 33 -14.22 3.97 10.09
CA CYS A 33 -14.71 5.33 9.89
C CYS A 33 -13.97 6.05 8.75
N THR A 34 -14.68 6.95 8.08
CA THR A 34 -14.08 7.88 7.12
C THR A 34 -13.96 9.26 7.73
N THR A 35 -12.91 9.97 7.40
CA THR A 35 -12.65 11.34 7.84
C THR A 35 -11.66 12.03 6.92
N HIS A 36 -11.72 13.35 6.88
CA HIS A 36 -10.75 14.18 6.19
C HIS A 36 -9.87 15.01 7.14
N TYR A 37 -10.06 14.89 8.45
CA TYR A 37 -9.28 15.65 9.44
C TYR A 37 -7.84 15.16 9.56
N PRO A 38 -6.83 16.03 9.34
CA PRO A 38 -5.42 15.68 9.49
C PRO A 38 -5.06 15.19 10.90
N GLU A 39 -5.67 15.77 11.93
CA GLU A 39 -5.42 15.45 13.33
C GLU A 39 -5.76 14.00 13.65
N ILE A 40 -6.84 13.50 13.08
CA ILE A 40 -7.24 12.08 13.26
C ILE A 40 -6.26 11.16 12.54
N LYS A 41 -5.78 11.54 11.34
CA LYS A 41 -4.78 10.76 10.60
C LYS A 41 -3.49 10.64 11.39
N ASN A 42 -3.03 11.74 11.99
CA ASN A 42 -1.83 11.76 12.83
C ASN A 42 -2.03 10.92 14.09
N TYR A 43 -3.15 11.10 14.79
CA TYR A 43 -3.50 10.31 15.96
C TYR A 43 -3.52 8.79 15.66
N CYS A 44 -4.12 8.38 14.56
CA CYS A 44 -4.15 6.98 14.16
C CYS A 44 -2.77 6.46 13.71
N PHE A 45 -1.91 7.32 13.18
CA PHE A 45 -0.56 6.94 12.78
C PHE A 45 0.33 6.60 13.98
N GLU A 46 0.17 7.32 15.08
CA GLU A 46 0.91 7.10 16.33
C GLU A 46 0.34 5.94 17.17
N SER A 47 -0.83 5.42 16.83
CA SER A 47 -1.54 4.41 17.60
C SER A 47 -1.26 2.99 17.09
N GLU A 48 -1.02 2.06 18.00
CA GLU A 48 -0.95 0.63 17.68
C GLU A 48 -2.33 -0.01 17.40
N TYR A 49 -3.41 0.64 17.85
CA TYR A 49 -4.77 0.11 17.74
C TYR A 49 -5.49 0.48 16.47
N TYR A 50 -5.07 1.58 15.82
CA TYR A 50 -5.71 2.09 14.62
C TYR A 50 -4.80 1.93 13.41
N LYS A 51 -5.40 1.72 12.25
CA LYS A 51 -4.70 1.69 10.97
C LYS A 51 -5.32 2.73 10.04
N ASN A 52 -4.50 3.66 9.59
CA ASN A 52 -4.89 4.53 8.49
C ASN A 52 -5.08 3.71 7.22
N SER A 53 -6.02 4.12 6.40
CA SER A 53 -6.26 3.52 5.09
C SER A 53 -6.72 4.59 4.12
N SER A 54 -6.50 4.37 2.85
CA SER A 54 -6.95 5.29 1.81
C SER A 54 -7.36 4.56 0.54
N MET A 55 -8.19 5.22 -0.26
CA MET A 55 -8.48 4.77 -1.61
C MET A 55 -7.45 5.36 -2.56
N GLU A 56 -6.90 4.52 -3.44
CA GLU A 56 -6.00 4.97 -4.48
C GLU A 56 -6.76 5.78 -5.54
N PHE A 57 -6.14 6.85 -6.01
CA PHE A 57 -6.67 7.72 -7.04
C PHE A 57 -5.65 7.90 -8.16
N ASP A 58 -6.08 7.67 -9.40
CA ASP A 58 -5.29 7.91 -10.61
C ASP A 58 -5.38 9.40 -10.97
N PHE A 59 -4.31 10.12 -10.66
CA PHE A 59 -4.23 11.56 -10.92
C PHE A 59 -4.05 11.90 -12.40
N GLU A 60 -3.61 10.97 -13.23
CA GLU A 60 -3.52 11.23 -14.68
C GLU A 60 -4.88 11.18 -15.33
N LYS A 61 -5.68 10.17 -14.96
CA LYS A 61 -7.02 9.97 -15.49
C LYS A 61 -8.12 10.69 -14.70
N LEU A 62 -7.78 11.31 -13.56
CA LEU A 62 -8.71 11.93 -12.60
C LEU A 62 -9.86 10.99 -12.21
N LYS A 63 -9.53 9.73 -11.90
CA LYS A 63 -10.50 8.69 -11.56
C LYS A 63 -10.04 7.87 -10.35
N PRO A 64 -10.96 7.42 -9.49
CA PRO A 64 -10.63 6.44 -8.47
C PRO A 64 -10.26 5.11 -9.13
N THR A 65 -9.22 4.43 -8.62
CA THR A 65 -8.86 3.07 -9.03
C THR A 65 -9.64 2.03 -8.26
N TYR A 66 -10.34 2.43 -7.19
CA TYR A 66 -11.02 1.56 -6.22
C TYR A 66 -10.09 0.60 -5.48
N ARG A 67 -8.78 0.79 -5.57
CA ARG A 67 -7.81 0.05 -4.77
C ARG A 67 -7.76 0.62 -3.36
N PHE A 68 -7.95 -0.25 -2.37
CA PHE A 68 -7.87 0.12 -0.96
C PHE A 68 -6.47 -0.15 -0.43
N ILE A 69 -5.83 0.88 0.12
CA ILE A 69 -4.46 0.82 0.64
C ILE A 69 -4.53 0.92 2.16
N ILE A 70 -4.06 -0.11 2.86
CA ILE A 70 -4.01 -0.17 4.32
C ILE A 70 -2.63 0.32 4.79
N GLY A 71 -2.61 1.06 5.89
CA GLY A 71 -1.38 1.57 6.50
C GLY A 71 -1.01 2.98 6.05
N LEU A 72 -1.65 3.52 5.01
CA LEU A 72 -1.37 4.85 4.48
C LEU A 72 -2.56 5.79 4.61
N PRO A 73 -2.37 6.98 5.19
CA PRO A 73 -3.38 8.03 5.14
C PRO A 73 -3.52 8.58 3.72
N GLY A 74 -4.74 8.95 3.34
CA GLY A 74 -5.00 9.64 2.07
C GLY A 74 -4.39 11.03 2.06
N LYS A 75 -3.79 11.41 0.90
CA LYS A 75 -3.32 12.77 0.64
C LYS A 75 -4.45 13.66 0.18
N SER A 76 -4.42 14.92 0.60
CA SER A 76 -5.27 15.97 0.02
C SER A 76 -4.60 16.46 -1.27
N ASN A 77 -5.31 16.41 -2.39
CA ASN A 77 -4.78 16.77 -3.70
C ASN A 77 -5.66 17.81 -4.42
N ALA A 78 -6.41 18.60 -3.66
CA ALA A 78 -7.35 19.58 -4.21
C ALA A 78 -6.68 20.56 -5.18
N ILE A 79 -5.51 21.09 -4.83
CA ILE A 79 -4.77 22.05 -5.69
C ILE A 79 -4.37 21.39 -7.00
N ASN A 80 -3.79 20.20 -6.98
CA ASN A 80 -3.38 19.48 -8.17
C ASN A 80 -4.56 19.09 -9.06
N ILE A 81 -5.67 18.68 -8.47
CA ILE A 81 -6.91 18.37 -9.19
C ILE A 81 -7.48 19.64 -9.83
N SER A 82 -7.52 20.74 -9.10
CA SER A 82 -8.02 22.03 -9.61
C SER A 82 -7.18 22.55 -10.78
N ALA A 83 -5.85 22.41 -10.72
CA ALA A 83 -4.96 22.76 -11.83
C ALA A 83 -5.29 21.93 -13.09
N LYS A 84 -5.48 20.63 -12.94
CA LYS A 84 -5.84 19.74 -14.06
C LYS A 84 -7.25 20.00 -14.61
N LEU A 85 -8.14 20.49 -13.79
CA LEU A 85 -9.50 20.91 -14.21
C LEU A 85 -9.53 22.30 -14.88
N GLY A 86 -8.36 22.97 -14.99
CA GLY A 86 -8.23 24.23 -15.72
C GLY A 86 -8.43 25.49 -14.87
N LEU A 87 -8.27 25.39 -13.54
CA LEU A 87 -8.23 26.58 -12.71
C LEU A 87 -7.01 27.44 -13.10
N GLU A 88 -7.16 28.75 -13.06
CA GLU A 88 -6.13 29.71 -13.46
C GLU A 88 -4.84 29.50 -12.64
N GLN A 89 -3.67 29.49 -13.33
CA GLN A 89 -2.39 29.18 -12.72
C GLN A 89 -2.02 30.14 -11.58
N SER A 90 -2.37 31.42 -11.72
CA SER A 90 -2.17 32.43 -10.67
C SER A 90 -2.84 32.07 -9.34
N ILE A 91 -4.03 31.51 -9.39
CA ILE A 91 -4.78 31.06 -8.20
C ILE A 91 -4.11 29.81 -7.60
N ILE A 92 -3.66 28.90 -8.46
CA ILE A 92 -2.94 27.69 -8.04
C ILE A 92 -1.63 28.05 -7.33
N ASP A 93 -0.86 28.98 -7.88
CA ASP A 93 0.41 29.42 -7.32
C ASP A 93 0.21 30.13 -5.96
N GLU A 94 -0.79 30.99 -5.86
CA GLU A 94 -1.15 31.65 -4.59
C GLU A 94 -1.61 30.63 -3.54
N ALA A 95 -2.50 29.71 -3.88
CA ALA A 95 -2.98 28.67 -2.98
C ALA A 95 -1.83 27.77 -2.50
N SER A 96 -0.91 27.41 -3.38
CA SER A 96 0.28 26.60 -3.06
C SER A 96 1.20 27.34 -2.10
N SER A 97 1.44 28.64 -2.32
CA SER A 97 2.28 29.45 -1.44
C SER A 97 1.69 29.59 -0.03
N LEU A 98 0.38 29.78 0.08
CA LEU A 98 -0.33 29.85 1.36
C LEU A 98 -0.32 28.52 2.10
N LEU A 99 -0.38 27.40 1.40
CA LEU A 99 -0.28 26.06 1.99
C LEU A 99 1.12 25.79 2.52
N GLU A 100 2.16 26.19 1.79
CA GLU A 100 3.55 25.98 2.17
C GLU A 100 3.95 26.71 3.46
N VAL A 101 3.37 27.86 3.76
CA VAL A 101 3.62 28.61 4.98
C VAL A 101 3.16 27.85 6.23
N ASN A 102 2.12 27.03 6.12
CA ASN A 102 1.47 26.37 7.24
C ASN A 102 1.91 24.91 7.50
N THR A 103 2.63 24.25 6.58
CA THR A 103 2.74 22.77 6.63
C THR A 103 4.10 22.18 6.25
N LYS A 104 5.17 22.97 6.15
CA LYS A 104 6.43 22.56 5.47
C LYS A 104 7.17 21.34 6.03
N GLU A 105 7.10 21.01 7.30
CA GLU A 105 7.98 19.98 7.85
C GLU A 105 7.36 18.58 8.00
N ASN A 106 6.10 18.49 8.41
CA ASN A 106 5.46 17.19 8.68
C ASN A 106 4.98 16.46 7.42
N ASN A 107 4.56 17.19 6.41
CA ASN A 107 4.01 16.58 5.19
C ASN A 107 5.10 15.95 4.30
N LEU A 108 6.30 16.51 4.25
CA LEU A 108 7.38 16.00 3.38
C LEU A 108 7.86 14.60 3.81
N PHE A 109 7.91 14.34 5.12
CA PHE A 109 8.29 13.02 5.65
C PHE A 109 7.22 11.98 5.40
N ILE A 110 5.95 12.32 5.67
CA ILE A 110 4.79 11.45 5.40
C ILE A 110 4.68 11.16 3.89
N ASP A 111 4.98 12.14 3.07
CA ASP A 111 4.95 12.00 1.61
C ASP A 111 5.99 10.99 1.10
N LYS A 112 7.24 11.12 1.54
CA LYS A 112 8.32 10.20 1.19
C LYS A 112 8.04 8.78 1.70
N LEU A 113 7.54 8.66 2.92
CA LEU A 113 7.19 7.36 3.50
C LEU A 113 6.04 6.71 2.73
N SER A 114 5.02 7.50 2.37
CA SER A 114 3.88 7.04 1.58
C SER A 114 4.30 6.55 0.19
N GLU A 115 5.25 7.24 -0.45
CA GLU A 115 5.79 6.85 -1.75
C GLU A 115 6.59 5.55 -1.64
N SER A 116 7.44 5.42 -0.63
CA SER A 116 8.21 4.19 -0.37
C SER A 116 7.29 2.99 -0.11
N ILE A 117 6.27 3.13 0.71
CA ILE A 117 5.33 2.03 1.00
C ILE A 117 4.58 1.60 -0.27
N ARG A 118 4.14 2.54 -1.12
CA ARG A 118 3.52 2.19 -2.41
C ARG A 118 4.46 1.42 -3.32
N GLU A 119 5.73 1.82 -3.36
CA GLU A 119 6.75 1.12 -4.15
C GLU A 119 6.99 -0.30 -3.62
N TYR A 120 7.05 -0.48 -2.30
CA TYR A 120 7.18 -1.80 -1.69
C TYR A 120 5.95 -2.68 -1.93
N ASP A 121 4.74 -2.14 -1.81
CA ASP A 121 3.51 -2.89 -2.08
C ASP A 121 3.45 -3.36 -3.52
N TYR A 122 3.82 -2.51 -4.48
CA TYR A 122 3.89 -2.88 -5.90
C TYR A 122 4.92 -3.99 -6.15
N LYS A 123 6.11 -3.90 -5.53
CA LYS A 123 7.14 -4.95 -5.61
C LYS A 123 6.67 -6.27 -5.00
N LEU A 124 5.98 -6.22 -3.86
CA LEU A 124 5.41 -7.42 -3.23
C LEU A 124 4.35 -8.08 -4.11
N GLU A 125 3.48 -7.31 -4.73
CA GLU A 125 2.46 -7.83 -5.66
C GLU A 125 3.11 -8.51 -6.88
N TYR A 126 4.15 -7.88 -7.43
CA TYR A 126 4.93 -8.46 -8.53
C TYR A 126 5.62 -9.77 -8.13
N ILE A 127 6.26 -9.80 -6.95
CA ILE A 127 6.92 -11.00 -6.42
C ILE A 127 5.92 -12.13 -6.20
N ASN A 128 4.77 -11.86 -5.59
CA ASN A 128 3.73 -12.85 -5.35
C ASN A 128 3.18 -13.43 -6.66
N LYS A 129 3.01 -12.60 -7.68
CA LYS A 129 2.60 -13.06 -9.00
C LYS A 129 3.65 -13.99 -9.63
N SER A 130 4.93 -13.61 -9.54
CA SER A 130 6.03 -14.43 -10.06
C SER A 130 6.18 -15.76 -9.32
N LEU A 131 5.96 -15.78 -8.00
CA LEU A 131 5.95 -17.02 -7.21
C LEU A 131 4.84 -17.96 -7.66
N ASN A 132 3.62 -17.45 -7.86
CA ASN A 132 2.51 -18.27 -8.36
C ASN A 132 2.81 -18.87 -9.75
N GLU A 133 3.41 -18.07 -10.65
CA GLU A 133 3.83 -18.57 -11.98
C GLU A 133 4.91 -19.67 -11.86
N ILE A 134 5.85 -19.54 -10.92
CA ILE A 134 6.88 -20.56 -10.65
C ILE A 134 6.24 -21.85 -10.11
N ASP A 135 5.30 -21.74 -9.19
CA ASP A 135 4.59 -22.89 -8.61
C ASP A 135 3.78 -23.64 -9.68
N GLU A 136 3.09 -22.93 -10.57
CA GLU A 136 2.39 -23.55 -11.73
C GLU A 136 3.34 -24.30 -12.67
N VAL A 137 4.50 -23.71 -12.97
CA VAL A 137 5.54 -24.36 -13.80
C VAL A 137 6.09 -25.60 -13.10
N LYS A 138 6.33 -25.54 -11.80
CA LYS A 138 6.81 -26.64 -10.98
C LYS A 138 5.82 -27.81 -10.99
N GLU A 139 4.54 -27.56 -10.74
CA GLU A 139 3.48 -28.58 -10.81
C GLU A 139 3.41 -29.21 -12.20
N THR A 140 3.56 -28.40 -13.26
CA THR A 140 3.55 -28.88 -14.64
C THR A 140 4.75 -29.78 -14.94
N LEU A 141 5.92 -29.48 -14.38
CA LEU A 141 7.13 -30.30 -14.53
C LEU A 141 7.04 -31.61 -13.73
N GLU A 142 6.52 -31.56 -12.50
CA GLU A 142 6.34 -32.76 -11.65
C GLU A 142 5.27 -33.71 -12.20
N SER A 143 4.27 -33.19 -12.93
CA SER A 143 3.20 -34.00 -13.55
C SER A 143 3.61 -34.67 -14.88
N LYS A 144 4.75 -34.28 -15.48
CA LYS A 144 5.23 -34.90 -16.71
C LYS A 144 5.94 -36.22 -16.36
N PRO A 145 5.48 -37.37 -16.91
CA PRO A 145 6.19 -38.63 -16.73
C PRO A 145 7.58 -38.52 -17.36
N ILE A 146 8.61 -38.83 -16.57
CA ILE A 146 9.97 -38.96 -17.07
C ILE A 146 9.98 -40.19 -17.94
N PHE A 147 9.86 -40.05 -19.26
CA PHE A 147 10.15 -41.10 -20.19
C PHE A 147 11.67 -41.32 -20.18
N VAL A 148 12.13 -42.25 -19.38
CA VAL A 148 13.49 -42.79 -19.51
C VAL A 148 13.45 -43.70 -20.73
N ASP A 149 14.02 -43.24 -21.83
CA ASP A 149 14.21 -44.03 -23.03
C ASP A 149 15.14 -45.22 -22.69
N SER A 150 14.56 -46.40 -22.56
CA SER A 150 15.26 -47.62 -22.18
C SER A 150 15.95 -48.33 -23.38
N GLU A 151 15.98 -47.69 -24.52
CA GLU A 151 16.64 -48.22 -25.71
C GLU A 151 18.01 -47.57 -25.95
N LYS A 152 18.98 -47.90 -25.10
CA LYS A 152 20.42 -47.99 -25.42
C LYS A 152 21.18 -48.58 -24.25
N ARG A 153 21.03 -49.88 -24.02
CA ARG A 153 22.05 -50.67 -23.35
C ARG A 153 22.80 -51.45 -24.38
N ASP A 154 23.74 -50.82 -25.05
CA ASP A 154 24.87 -51.51 -25.64
C ASP A 154 26.08 -51.41 -24.73
N ASN A 155 26.64 -52.58 -24.47
CA ASN A 155 27.79 -52.85 -23.64
C ASN A 155 28.94 -51.88 -23.90
N THR A 156 29.35 -51.13 -22.90
CA THR A 156 30.77 -50.81 -22.67
C THR A 156 31.02 -50.60 -21.20
N ASP A 157 32.03 -51.27 -20.71
CA ASP A 157 32.59 -51.25 -19.35
C ASP A 157 32.55 -49.92 -18.61
N LEU A 158 31.90 -49.90 -17.46
CA LEU A 158 32.04 -48.80 -16.49
C LEU A 158 32.82 -49.28 -15.28
N THR A 159 34.13 -49.11 -15.34
CA THR A 159 34.98 -49.04 -14.16
C THR A 159 34.91 -47.61 -13.59
N GLY A 160 34.40 -47.49 -12.42
CA GLY A 160 34.76 -46.51 -11.39
C GLY A 160 34.48 -45.05 -11.62
N VAL A 161 33.37 -44.54 -11.03
CA VAL A 161 33.30 -43.15 -10.52
C VAL A 161 32.72 -43.21 -9.10
N SER A 162 33.55 -42.93 -8.12
CA SER A 162 33.12 -42.69 -6.74
C SER A 162 32.67 -41.26 -6.56
N LEU A 163 31.41 -41.05 -6.19
CA LEU A 163 30.89 -39.76 -5.73
C LEU A 163 31.22 -39.61 -4.25
N SER A 164 32.13 -38.68 -3.93
CA SER A 164 32.32 -38.21 -2.58
C SER A 164 31.26 -37.12 -2.28
N MET A 165 30.37 -37.37 -1.34
CA MET A 165 29.57 -36.36 -0.69
C MET A 165 30.43 -35.55 0.28
N ASN A 166 30.63 -34.27 0.02
CA ASN A 166 31.06 -33.34 1.06
C ASN A 166 29.83 -32.81 1.77
N LYS A 167 29.80 -33.09 3.08
CA LYS A 167 29.04 -32.32 4.08
C LYS A 167 29.98 -31.19 4.53
N ASP A 168 29.49 -29.94 4.41
CA ASP A 168 29.71 -28.87 5.39
C ASP A 168 28.55 -27.87 5.28
#